data_1b19d12fc80e58956642123bebc4f92a
#
_entry.id   1b19d12fc80e58956642123bebc4f92a
#
_cell.length_a   1.000
_cell.length_b   1.000
_cell.length_c   1.000
_cell.angle_alpha   90.00
_cell.angle_beta   90.00
_cell.angle_gamma   90.00
#
_symmetry.space_group_name_H-M   'P 1'
#
loop_
_entity.id
_entity.type
_entity.pdbx_description
1 polymer ?
#
loop_
_entity_poly.entity_id
_entity_poly.type
_entity_poly.pdbx_seq_one_letter_code
_entity_poly.pdbx_strand_id
1 'polypeptide(L)'
;DLACRWNCKAGKCGSCSAEVNGKSRLMCMTRMSDIVEETPDEEPVTIRPMQGFPLIRDLVTDTSWAYEMNKKMVPVSGPDKLNWEFNQDEADRIQEFRQCIECMLCVNTCHVLREHEKFDEFAGPRFFVRLAGLEMHPLDTESRIPEIKEDFGIGYCNITRCCTDVCPAGINITDNAIIPLKERVV
;
A
#
# COMPACT_ATOMS: atom_id res chain seq x y z
N ASP A 1 26.56 -1.51 15.11
CA ASP A 1 25.36 -0.64 15.12
C ASP A 1 24.27 -1.23 14.24
N LEU A 2 23.07 -1.37 14.79
CA LEU A 2 21.87 -1.84 14.04
C LEU A 2 21.34 -0.72 13.15
N ALA A 3 21.28 -0.95 11.84
CA ALA A 3 20.65 -0.04 10.90
C ALA A 3 19.13 -0.20 10.95
N CYS A 4 18.43 0.86 11.30
CA CYS A 4 16.98 0.91 11.41
C CYS A 4 16.45 2.26 10.89
N ARG A 5 15.40 2.24 10.08
CA ARG A 5 14.74 3.47 9.62
C ARG A 5 13.69 3.91 10.64
N TRP A 6 13.73 5.18 10.99
CA TRP A 6 12.71 5.79 11.84
C TRP A 6 12.62 7.30 11.59
N ASN A 7 11.45 7.89 11.83
CA ASN A 7 11.25 9.33 11.68
C ASN A 7 10.16 9.85 12.63
N CYS A 8 8.87 9.75 12.27
CA CYS A 8 7.79 10.43 13.00
C CYS A 8 7.47 9.83 14.38
N LYS A 9 7.73 8.55 14.61
CA LYS A 9 7.40 7.78 15.84
C LYS A 9 5.89 7.77 16.20
N ALA A 10 5.01 8.10 15.25
CA ALA A 10 3.59 8.32 15.46
C ALA A 10 2.70 7.70 14.36
N GLY A 11 3.20 6.70 13.63
CA GLY A 11 2.43 6.01 12.59
C GLY A 11 2.07 6.85 11.37
N LYS A 12 2.80 7.95 11.07
CA LYS A 12 2.42 8.91 10.03
C LYS A 12 3.33 8.93 8.79
N CYS A 13 4.49 8.27 8.81
CA CYS A 13 5.47 8.40 7.72
C CYS A 13 5.87 7.07 7.07
N GLY A 14 5.48 5.93 7.64
CA GLY A 14 5.81 4.61 7.09
C GLY A 14 7.29 4.19 7.18
N SER A 15 8.20 5.05 7.65
CA SER A 15 9.65 4.77 7.62
C SER A 15 10.06 3.52 8.42
N CYS A 16 9.38 3.22 9.52
CA CYS A 16 9.71 2.12 10.41
C CYS A 16 8.98 0.80 10.09
N SER A 17 8.61 0.60 8.83
CA SER A 17 7.99 -0.66 8.38
C SER A 17 8.96 -1.82 8.49
N ALA A 18 8.51 -2.92 9.09
CA ALA A 18 9.27 -4.14 9.30
C ALA A 18 8.33 -5.33 9.48
N GLU A 19 8.87 -6.53 9.61
CA GLU A 19 8.14 -7.71 10.05
C GLU A 19 8.42 -8.00 11.51
N VAL A 20 7.38 -8.10 12.32
CA VAL A 20 7.45 -8.52 13.72
C VAL A 20 6.70 -9.84 13.85
N ASN A 21 7.38 -10.90 14.25
CA ASN A 21 6.88 -12.27 14.27
C ASN A 21 6.21 -12.67 12.93
N GLY A 22 6.85 -12.31 11.80
CA GLY A 22 6.36 -12.60 10.45
C GLY A 22 5.19 -11.75 9.97
N LYS A 23 4.67 -10.83 10.78
CA LYS A 23 3.59 -9.90 10.39
C LYS A 23 4.15 -8.53 10.02
N SER A 24 3.72 -8.00 8.87
CA SER A 24 4.08 -6.65 8.42
C SER A 24 3.48 -5.58 9.33
N ARG A 25 4.32 -4.77 10.01
CA ARG A 25 3.88 -3.77 11.00
C ARG A 25 4.74 -2.50 10.96
N LEU A 26 4.18 -1.41 11.49
CA LEU A 26 4.95 -0.22 11.84
C LEU A 26 5.56 -0.40 13.23
N MET A 27 6.87 -0.49 13.35
CA MET A 27 7.54 -0.69 14.66
C MET A 27 7.16 0.37 15.69
N CYS A 28 7.00 1.63 15.29
CA CYS A 28 6.62 2.71 16.21
C CYS A 28 5.20 2.60 16.79
N MET A 29 4.33 1.82 16.17
CA MET A 29 2.95 1.57 16.61
C MET A 29 2.76 0.18 17.23
N THR A 30 3.79 -0.63 17.24
CA THR A 30 3.76 -1.98 17.79
C THR A 30 4.16 -1.94 19.27
N ARG A 31 3.26 -2.32 20.15
CA ARG A 31 3.52 -2.37 21.60
C ARG A 31 4.10 -3.74 21.97
N MET A 32 5.05 -3.75 22.87
CA MET A 32 5.66 -5.01 23.35
C MET A 32 4.64 -5.88 24.09
N SER A 33 3.68 -5.28 24.83
CA SER A 33 2.57 -6.03 25.44
C SER A 33 1.82 -6.89 24.43
N ASP A 34 1.43 -6.27 23.30
CA ASP A 34 0.64 -6.94 22.27
C ASP A 34 1.43 -8.07 21.62
N ILE A 35 2.75 -7.85 21.44
CA ILE A 35 3.64 -8.85 20.84
C ILE A 35 3.87 -10.04 21.79
N VAL A 36 4.03 -9.78 23.08
CA VAL A 36 4.20 -10.86 24.08
C VAL A 36 2.93 -11.70 24.18
N GLU A 37 1.75 -11.07 24.16
CA GLU A 37 0.47 -11.79 24.16
C GLU A 37 0.27 -12.65 22.89
N GLU A 38 0.78 -12.19 21.74
CA GLU A 38 0.68 -12.92 20.47
C GLU A 38 1.79 -13.99 20.29
N THR A 39 2.83 -13.97 21.12
CA THR A 39 3.99 -14.87 21.00
C THR A 39 3.82 -16.04 21.99
N PRO A 40 3.93 -17.29 21.54
CA PRO A 40 3.92 -18.43 22.45
C PRO A 40 5.00 -18.31 23.53
N ASP A 41 4.70 -18.86 24.71
CA ASP A 41 5.65 -18.90 25.81
C ASP A 41 6.99 -19.54 25.36
N GLU A 42 8.11 -18.93 25.76
CA GLU A 42 9.48 -19.35 25.45
C GLU A 42 9.93 -19.10 23.98
N GLU A 43 9.09 -18.58 23.09
CA GLU A 43 9.55 -18.18 21.76
C GLU A 43 10.13 -16.74 21.75
N PRO A 44 11.26 -16.51 21.07
CA PRO A 44 11.83 -15.18 20.96
C PRO A 44 11.01 -14.32 20.02
N VAL A 45 10.77 -13.05 20.40
CA VAL A 45 10.22 -12.05 19.48
C VAL A 45 11.24 -11.78 18.37
N THR A 46 10.81 -11.97 17.13
CA THR A 46 11.65 -11.75 15.95
C THR A 46 11.28 -10.45 15.24
N ILE A 47 12.28 -9.66 14.88
CA ILE A 47 12.13 -8.47 14.04
C ILE A 47 12.98 -8.67 12.80
N ARG A 48 12.37 -8.58 11.62
CA ARG A 48 13.01 -8.77 10.32
C ARG A 48 12.74 -7.58 9.39
N PRO A 49 13.63 -7.31 8.42
CA PRO A 49 13.33 -6.37 7.36
C PRO A 49 12.10 -6.81 6.55
N MET A 50 11.50 -5.91 5.80
CA MET A 50 10.43 -6.26 4.85
C MET A 50 10.97 -7.25 3.81
N GLN A 51 10.45 -8.48 3.79
CA GLN A 51 10.96 -9.57 2.97
C GLN A 51 10.62 -9.41 1.46
N GLY A 52 9.59 -8.64 1.15
CA GLY A 52 9.19 -8.33 -0.23
C GLY A 52 10.08 -7.27 -0.91
N PHE A 53 11.15 -6.80 -0.26
CA PHE A 53 12.06 -5.78 -0.82
C PHE A 53 13.51 -6.19 -0.64
N PRO A 54 14.41 -5.81 -1.57
CA PRO A 54 15.83 -6.09 -1.45
C PRO A 54 16.42 -5.51 -0.15
N LEU A 55 17.21 -6.31 0.55
CA LEU A 55 17.88 -5.89 1.78
C LEU A 55 19.09 -4.99 1.45
N ILE A 56 19.16 -3.85 2.10
CA ILE A 56 20.35 -2.99 2.10
C ILE A 56 21.25 -3.37 3.28
N ARG A 57 20.71 -3.27 4.51
CA ARG A 57 21.42 -3.61 5.73
C ARG A 57 20.48 -3.73 6.92
N ASP A 58 20.59 -4.77 7.72
CA ASP A 58 19.82 -5.04 8.95
C ASP A 58 18.29 -4.94 8.72
N LEU A 59 17.65 -3.86 9.18
CA LEU A 59 16.21 -3.60 8.98
C LEU A 59 15.91 -2.60 7.84
N VAL A 60 16.92 -2.20 7.07
CA VAL A 60 16.78 -1.24 5.97
C VAL A 60 16.69 -1.97 4.64
N THR A 61 15.61 -1.76 3.92
CA THR A 61 15.34 -2.33 2.60
C THR A 61 15.28 -1.26 1.52
N ASP A 62 15.57 -1.64 0.28
CA ASP A 62 15.45 -0.79 -0.89
C ASP A 62 14.01 -0.75 -1.39
N THR A 63 13.39 0.41 -1.30
CA THR A 63 12.04 0.68 -1.80
C THR A 63 12.02 1.54 -3.06
N SER A 64 13.13 1.65 -3.77
CA SER A 64 13.24 2.49 -4.99
C SER A 64 12.26 2.09 -6.08
N TRP A 65 11.94 0.80 -6.21
CA TRP A 65 10.88 0.30 -7.09
C TRP A 65 9.56 1.05 -6.92
N ALA A 66 9.20 1.40 -5.69
CA ALA A 66 7.97 2.12 -5.41
C ALA A 66 7.95 3.54 -6.03
N TYR A 67 9.09 4.20 -6.09
CA TYR A 67 9.22 5.51 -6.74
C TYR A 67 9.11 5.38 -8.26
N GLU A 68 9.71 4.37 -8.85
CA GLU A 68 9.60 4.11 -10.29
C GLU A 68 8.16 3.75 -10.68
N MET A 69 7.46 2.97 -9.87
CA MET A 69 6.04 2.68 -10.07
C MET A 69 5.17 3.94 -9.98
N ASN A 70 5.44 4.85 -9.02
CA ASN A 70 4.73 6.12 -8.91
C ASN A 70 4.89 7.01 -10.17
N LYS A 71 6.05 7.00 -10.81
CA LYS A 71 6.30 7.77 -12.03
C LYS A 71 5.46 7.33 -13.23
N LYS A 72 5.03 6.05 -13.25
CA LYS A 72 4.19 5.50 -14.32
C LYS A 72 2.73 5.96 -14.23
N MET A 73 2.29 6.50 -13.10
CA MET A 73 0.90 6.91 -12.90
C MET A 73 0.65 8.29 -13.46
N VAL A 74 -0.28 8.39 -14.38
CA VAL A 74 -0.74 9.69 -14.91
C VAL A 74 -1.46 10.45 -13.78
N PRO A 75 -1.08 11.71 -13.49
CA PRO A 75 -1.74 12.52 -12.47
C PRO A 75 -3.16 12.92 -12.88
N VAL A 76 -3.90 13.52 -11.93
CA VAL A 76 -5.22 14.11 -12.21
C VAL A 76 -5.12 15.12 -13.32
N SER A 77 -6.00 14.97 -14.31
CA SER A 77 -6.22 15.95 -15.39
C SER A 77 -7.63 16.49 -15.24
N GLY A 78 -7.73 17.78 -14.99
CA GLY A 78 -9.02 18.46 -14.80
C GLY A 78 -9.29 19.48 -15.89
N PRO A 79 -10.53 20.01 -15.99
CA PRO A 79 -10.85 21.06 -16.94
C PRO A 79 -10.07 22.35 -16.66
N ASP A 80 -9.66 23.04 -17.71
CA ASP A 80 -8.89 24.29 -17.64
C ASP A 80 -9.60 25.44 -16.89
N LYS A 81 -10.90 25.36 -16.75
CA LYS A 81 -11.72 26.33 -15.99
C LYS A 81 -12.36 25.65 -14.80
N LEU A 82 -11.87 26.04 -13.65
CA LEU A 82 -12.16 25.45 -12.36
C LEU A 82 -13.53 25.84 -11.83
N ASN A 83 -14.51 24.98 -12.04
CA ASN A 83 -15.59 24.83 -11.09
C ASN A 83 -15.23 23.63 -10.20
N TRP A 84 -14.63 23.90 -9.02
CA TRP A 84 -14.20 22.88 -8.06
C TRP A 84 -15.35 22.39 -7.18
N GLU A 85 -16.55 22.32 -7.71
CA GLU A 85 -17.72 21.87 -7.00
C GLU A 85 -17.90 20.38 -7.16
N PHE A 86 -17.96 19.64 -6.06
CA PHE A 86 -18.34 18.23 -6.00
C PHE A 86 -19.04 17.94 -4.66
N ASN A 87 -19.83 16.88 -4.62
CA ASN A 87 -20.64 16.52 -3.48
C ASN A 87 -19.80 15.96 -2.32
N GLN A 88 -20.34 16.05 -1.08
CA GLN A 88 -19.70 15.49 0.11
C GLN A 88 -19.50 13.97 -0.02
N ASP A 89 -20.47 13.25 -0.57
CA ASP A 89 -20.38 11.79 -0.77
C ASP A 89 -19.22 11.41 -1.70
N GLU A 90 -18.95 12.22 -2.72
CA GLU A 90 -17.82 12.04 -3.64
C GLU A 90 -16.49 12.32 -2.93
N ALA A 91 -16.45 13.37 -2.10
CA ALA A 91 -15.29 13.68 -1.27
C ALA A 91 -14.99 12.54 -0.29
N ASP A 92 -15.99 12.04 0.41
CA ASP A 92 -15.86 10.98 1.40
C ASP A 92 -15.36 9.68 0.77
N ARG A 93 -15.84 9.35 -0.43
CA ARG A 93 -15.42 8.17 -1.17
C ARG A 93 -13.92 8.16 -1.51
N ILE A 94 -13.34 9.31 -1.89
CA ILE A 94 -11.91 9.41 -2.24
C ILE A 94 -11.04 9.70 -1.03
N GLN A 95 -11.61 10.23 0.05
CA GLN A 95 -10.88 10.63 1.25
C GLN A 95 -10.17 9.45 1.93
N GLU A 96 -10.77 8.27 1.91
CA GLU A 96 -10.17 7.04 2.44
C GLU A 96 -8.80 6.77 1.80
N PHE A 97 -8.69 6.88 0.48
CA PHE A 97 -7.45 6.60 -0.26
C PHE A 97 -6.33 7.61 0.04
N ARG A 98 -6.69 8.85 0.39
CA ARG A 98 -5.75 9.91 0.76
C ARG A 98 -5.08 9.68 2.11
N GLN A 99 -5.61 8.79 2.93
CA GLN A 99 -5.02 8.42 4.23
C GLN A 99 -3.75 7.54 4.06
N CYS A 100 -3.45 7.07 2.85
CA CYS A 100 -2.30 6.22 2.59
C CYS A 100 -0.99 6.95 2.91
N ILE A 101 -0.24 6.41 3.88
CA ILE A 101 1.06 6.94 4.33
C ILE A 101 2.26 6.33 3.59
N GLU A 102 2.02 5.57 2.54
CA GLU A 102 3.04 4.94 1.67
C GLU A 102 4.06 4.06 2.43
N CYS A 103 3.61 3.38 3.47
CA CYS A 103 4.45 2.54 4.32
C CYS A 103 4.91 1.22 3.68
N MET A 104 4.34 0.83 2.54
CA MET A 104 4.61 -0.40 1.80
C MET A 104 4.30 -1.72 2.53
N LEU A 105 3.67 -1.72 3.70
CA LEU A 105 3.30 -2.95 4.42
C LEU A 105 2.37 -3.84 3.60
N CYS A 106 1.39 -3.25 2.91
CA CYS A 106 0.47 -3.96 2.02
C CYS A 106 1.17 -4.58 0.79
N VAL A 107 2.25 -3.96 0.32
CA VAL A 107 3.11 -4.50 -0.75
C VAL A 107 3.94 -5.66 -0.19
N ASN A 108 4.56 -5.47 0.97
CA ASN A 108 5.37 -6.49 1.63
C ASN A 108 4.61 -7.77 1.96
N THR A 109 3.32 -7.68 2.30
CA THR A 109 2.49 -8.85 2.61
C THR A 109 1.82 -9.48 1.39
N CYS A 110 1.88 -8.82 0.23
CA CYS A 110 1.22 -9.29 -0.98
C CYS A 110 1.95 -10.51 -1.57
N HIS A 111 1.32 -11.68 -1.55
CA HIS A 111 1.93 -12.91 -2.05
C HIS A 111 2.25 -12.85 -3.56
N VAL A 112 1.52 -12.07 -4.36
CA VAL A 112 1.83 -11.89 -5.80
C VAL A 112 3.21 -11.24 -5.98
N LEU A 113 3.54 -10.27 -5.12
CA LEU A 113 4.85 -9.60 -5.15
C LEU A 113 5.90 -10.37 -4.34
N ARG A 114 5.55 -10.83 -3.15
CA ARG A 114 6.49 -11.46 -2.23
C ARG A 114 6.90 -12.88 -2.64
N GLU A 115 5.94 -13.72 -3.03
CA GLU A 115 6.17 -15.15 -3.30
C GLU A 115 6.33 -15.43 -4.80
N HIS A 116 5.64 -14.66 -5.64
CA HIS A 116 5.69 -14.83 -7.10
C HIS A 116 6.57 -13.80 -7.79
N GLU A 117 7.15 -12.85 -7.05
CA GLU A 117 8.12 -11.84 -7.52
C GLU A 117 7.66 -11.04 -8.77
N LYS A 118 6.35 -10.82 -8.92
CA LYS A 118 5.74 -10.17 -10.07
C LYS A 118 5.88 -8.64 -10.06
N PHE A 119 7.03 -8.10 -9.71
CA PHE A 119 7.27 -6.66 -9.62
C PHE A 119 7.22 -5.93 -10.97
N ASP A 120 7.48 -6.62 -12.06
CA ASP A 120 7.44 -6.04 -13.41
C ASP A 120 6.03 -6.08 -14.03
N GLU A 121 5.16 -6.98 -13.56
CA GLU A 121 3.86 -7.27 -14.15
C GLU A 121 2.69 -6.82 -13.28
N PHE A 122 2.92 -6.49 -12.00
CA PHE A 122 1.87 -6.19 -11.03
C PHE A 122 2.25 -5.02 -10.15
N ALA A 123 1.49 -3.95 -10.22
CA ALA A 123 1.75 -2.73 -9.45
C ALA A 123 1.64 -2.91 -7.93
N GLY A 124 0.75 -3.79 -7.47
CA GLY A 124 0.56 -4.06 -6.06
C GLY A 124 -0.46 -3.15 -5.34
N PRO A 125 -0.85 -3.55 -4.13
CA PRO A 125 -2.02 -2.98 -3.45
C PRO A 125 -1.93 -1.48 -3.20
N ARG A 126 -0.76 -0.97 -2.77
CA ARG A 126 -0.56 0.46 -2.50
C ARG A 126 -0.88 1.31 -3.73
N PHE A 127 -0.46 0.83 -4.90
CA PHE A 127 -0.63 1.59 -6.14
C PHE A 127 -2.06 1.53 -6.65
N PHE A 128 -2.78 0.42 -6.42
CA PHE A 128 -4.22 0.37 -6.68
C PHE A 128 -5.02 1.29 -5.75
N VAL A 129 -4.60 1.52 -4.52
CA VAL A 129 -5.18 2.58 -3.66
C VAL A 129 -4.99 3.95 -4.31
N ARG A 130 -3.81 4.24 -4.84
CA ARG A 130 -3.54 5.50 -5.54
C ARG A 130 -4.38 5.64 -6.81
N LEU A 131 -4.40 4.59 -7.64
CA LEU A 131 -5.18 4.56 -8.88
C LEU A 131 -6.69 4.67 -8.61
N ALA A 132 -7.21 4.01 -7.58
CA ALA A 132 -8.61 4.15 -7.18
C ALA A 132 -8.94 5.59 -6.78
N GLY A 133 -8.05 6.25 -6.02
CA GLY A 133 -8.23 7.66 -5.66
C GLY A 133 -8.21 8.61 -6.86
N LEU A 134 -7.50 8.25 -7.94
CA LEU A 134 -7.50 9.01 -9.20
C LEU A 134 -8.76 8.71 -10.03
N GLU A 135 -9.03 7.44 -10.31
CA GLU A 135 -10.17 7.00 -11.14
C GLU A 135 -11.55 7.34 -10.55
N MET A 136 -11.65 7.48 -9.25
CA MET A 136 -12.88 7.85 -8.55
C MET A 136 -12.97 9.34 -8.24
N HIS A 137 -11.98 10.14 -8.65
CA HIS A 137 -11.99 11.57 -8.41
C HIS A 137 -13.00 12.25 -9.34
N PRO A 138 -14.02 12.99 -8.82
CA PRO A 138 -15.14 13.51 -9.62
C PRO A 138 -14.71 14.54 -10.67
N LEU A 139 -13.58 15.20 -10.47
CA LEU A 139 -13.04 16.21 -11.40
C LEU A 139 -11.93 15.68 -12.30
N ASP A 140 -11.62 14.39 -12.24
CA ASP A 140 -10.62 13.79 -13.13
C ASP A 140 -11.27 13.41 -14.46
N THR A 141 -10.65 13.84 -15.54
CA THR A 141 -11.13 13.55 -16.92
C THR A 141 -10.33 12.45 -17.60
N GLU A 142 -9.26 11.98 -16.95
CA GLU A 142 -8.46 10.88 -17.46
C GLU A 142 -9.07 9.52 -17.09
N SER A 143 -8.96 8.57 -18.01
CA SER A 143 -9.26 7.16 -17.73
C SER A 143 -7.97 6.35 -17.81
N ARG A 144 -7.63 5.67 -16.71
CA ARG A 144 -6.46 4.79 -16.59
C ARG A 144 -6.83 3.32 -16.64
N ILE A 145 -8.05 3.02 -17.08
CA ILE A 145 -8.56 1.64 -17.11
C ILE A 145 -7.70 0.74 -18.01
N PRO A 146 -7.27 1.16 -19.22
CA PRO A 146 -6.38 0.33 -20.04
C PRO A 146 -5.06 0.01 -19.33
N GLU A 147 -4.41 1.01 -18.75
CA GLU A 147 -3.14 0.85 -18.03
C GLU A 147 -3.31 0.00 -16.77
N ILE A 148 -4.43 0.15 -16.05
CA ILE A 148 -4.74 -0.68 -14.86
C ILE A 148 -4.86 -2.15 -15.26
N LYS A 149 -5.42 -2.43 -16.42
CA LYS A 149 -5.58 -3.79 -16.96
C LYS A 149 -4.23 -4.38 -17.39
N GLU A 150 -3.52 -3.68 -18.25
CA GLU A 150 -2.38 -4.20 -19.01
C GLU A 150 -1.05 -3.90 -18.31
N ASP A 151 -0.78 -2.62 -17.99
CA ASP A 151 0.50 -2.19 -17.46
C ASP A 151 0.66 -2.41 -15.94
N PHE A 152 -0.45 -2.23 -15.20
CA PHE A 152 -0.45 -2.41 -13.76
C PHE A 152 -0.93 -3.80 -13.32
N GLY A 153 -1.40 -4.64 -14.24
CA GLY A 153 -1.66 -6.06 -14.07
C GLY A 153 -2.66 -6.41 -12.95
N ILE A 154 -3.74 -5.62 -12.79
CA ILE A 154 -4.73 -5.84 -11.72
C ILE A 154 -5.30 -7.26 -11.72
N GLY A 155 -5.28 -7.94 -12.88
CA GLY A 155 -5.73 -9.33 -13.05
C GLY A 155 -5.02 -10.33 -12.15
N TYR A 156 -3.75 -10.09 -11.78
CA TYR A 156 -2.98 -10.96 -10.90
C TYR A 156 -3.49 -11.01 -9.45
N CYS A 157 -4.26 -10.00 -9.02
CA CYS A 157 -4.81 -10.01 -7.67
C CYS A 157 -5.93 -11.04 -7.52
N ASN A 158 -5.76 -11.98 -6.60
CA ASN A 158 -6.75 -13.03 -6.27
C ASN A 158 -7.58 -12.73 -5.00
N ILE A 159 -7.57 -11.48 -4.54
CA ILE A 159 -8.48 -10.98 -3.49
C ILE A 159 -8.32 -11.70 -2.13
N THR A 160 -7.08 -11.99 -1.70
CA THR A 160 -6.79 -12.63 -0.40
C THR A 160 -6.96 -11.70 0.81
N ARG A 161 -7.14 -10.40 0.61
CA ARG A 161 -7.32 -9.36 1.65
C ARG A 161 -6.12 -9.08 2.55
N CYS A 162 -5.03 -9.82 2.46
CA CYS A 162 -3.84 -9.63 3.29
C CYS A 162 -3.32 -8.18 3.32
N CYS A 163 -3.51 -7.43 2.24
CA CYS A 163 -3.14 -6.02 2.17
C CYS A 163 -4.04 -5.12 3.03
N THR A 164 -5.33 -5.42 3.13
CA THR A 164 -6.29 -4.70 3.98
C THR A 164 -5.96 -4.93 5.45
N ASP A 165 -5.65 -6.17 5.82
CA ASP A 165 -5.41 -6.57 7.21
C ASP A 165 -4.20 -5.89 7.85
N VAL A 166 -3.18 -5.54 7.05
CA VAL A 166 -1.96 -4.89 7.54
C VAL A 166 -1.96 -3.36 7.40
N CYS A 167 -3.03 -2.77 6.87
CA CYS A 167 -3.06 -1.32 6.61
C CYS A 167 -3.14 -0.52 7.92
N PRO A 168 -2.09 0.25 8.30
CA PRO A 168 -2.09 1.00 9.55
C PRO A 168 -2.99 2.24 9.52
N ALA A 169 -3.45 2.63 8.33
CA ALA A 169 -4.40 3.73 8.13
C ALA A 169 -5.87 3.23 8.06
N GLY A 170 -6.11 1.92 8.17
CA GLY A 170 -7.44 1.34 8.14
C GLY A 170 -8.14 1.39 6.78
N ILE A 171 -7.38 1.55 5.69
CA ILE A 171 -7.95 1.59 4.34
C ILE A 171 -8.45 0.19 3.95
N ASN A 172 -9.69 0.08 3.52
CA ASN A 172 -10.27 -1.13 2.96
C ASN A 172 -9.77 -1.37 1.52
N ILE A 173 -8.47 -1.67 1.40
CA ILE A 173 -7.76 -1.72 0.11
C ILE A 173 -8.44 -2.67 -0.88
N THR A 174 -8.82 -3.86 -0.41
CA THR A 174 -9.42 -4.86 -1.28
C THR A 174 -10.81 -4.44 -1.73
N ASP A 175 -11.69 -4.08 -0.79
CA ASP A 175 -13.11 -3.86 -1.09
C ASP A 175 -13.36 -2.51 -1.76
N ASN A 176 -12.65 -1.45 -1.33
CA ASN A 176 -12.93 -0.10 -1.80
C ASN A 176 -12.04 0.34 -2.99
N ALA A 177 -10.84 -0.27 -3.15
CA ALA A 177 -9.95 0.06 -4.25
C ALA A 177 -9.85 -1.06 -5.29
N ILE A 178 -9.40 -2.28 -4.90
CA ILE A 178 -9.05 -3.32 -5.87
C ILE A 178 -10.29 -3.89 -6.56
N ILE A 179 -11.32 -4.27 -5.82
CA ILE A 179 -12.54 -4.85 -6.40
C ILE A 179 -13.21 -3.88 -7.38
N PRO A 180 -13.49 -2.61 -7.03
CA PRO A 180 -14.07 -1.66 -7.97
C PRO A 180 -13.23 -1.41 -9.22
N LEU A 181 -11.89 -1.40 -9.11
CA LEU A 181 -11.02 -1.30 -10.28
C LEU A 181 -11.08 -2.57 -11.14
N LYS A 182 -11.12 -3.76 -10.54
CA LYS A 182 -11.27 -5.03 -11.27
C LYS A 182 -12.60 -5.08 -12.04
N GLU A 183 -13.68 -4.59 -11.46
CA GLU A 183 -15.01 -4.53 -12.11
C GLU A 183 -15.00 -3.58 -13.31
N ARG A 184 -14.19 -2.53 -13.29
CA ARG A 184 -14.08 -1.57 -14.40
C ARG A 184 -13.23 -2.06 -15.58
N VAL A 185 -12.33 -3.01 -15.37
CA VAL A 185 -11.42 -3.53 -16.42
C VAL A 185 -11.93 -4.80 -17.12
N VAL A 186 -13.10 -5.29 -16.74
CA VAL A 186 -13.74 -6.48 -17.35
C VAL A 186 -14.26 -6.20 -18.75
#